data_de6649e0abb79070d6cd44831bc7eeb5
#
_entry.id   de6649e0abb79070d6cd44831bc7eeb5
#
_cell.length_a   1.000
_cell.length_b   1.000
_cell.length_c   1.000
_cell.angle_alpha   90.00
_cell.angle_beta   90.00
_cell.angle_gamma   90.00
#
_symmetry.space_group_name_H-M   'P 1'
#
loop_
_entity.id
_entity.type
_entity.pdbx_description
1 polymer ?
#
loop_
_entity_poly.entity_id
_entity_poly.type
_entity_poly.pdbx_seq_one_letter_code
_entity_poly.pdbx_strand_id
1 'polypeptide(L)'
;MTSVIYSKPNCPYCDKAKALLNKTQLEWKEIVIGKDISVEQLFEEFRLNGQPQPKSAPQIILHGKYVGGYQELQQYFENCDLGRSDT
;
A
#
# COMPACT_ATOMS: atom_id res chain seq x y z
N MET A 1 10.44 -9.54 4.57
CA MET A 1 9.37 -8.72 5.00
C MET A 1 8.38 -8.59 3.92
N THR A 2 7.17 -8.36 4.25
CA THR A 2 6.07 -8.45 3.31
C THR A 2 5.64 -7.07 2.84
N SER A 3 5.37 -6.97 1.55
CA SER A 3 4.79 -5.76 0.99
C SER A 3 3.36 -6.09 0.56
N VAL A 4 2.43 -5.24 0.96
CA VAL A 4 1.01 -5.50 0.78
C VAL A 4 0.29 -4.22 0.39
N ILE A 5 -0.68 -4.35 -0.50
CA ILE A 5 -1.57 -3.25 -0.78
C ILE A 5 -2.99 -3.71 -0.43
N TYR A 6 -3.69 -2.93 0.39
CA TYR A 6 -5.09 -3.16 0.70
C TYR A 6 -5.90 -2.30 -0.25
N SER A 7 -6.66 -2.93 -1.12
CA SER A 7 -7.42 -2.23 -2.14
C SER A 7 -8.90 -2.53 -1.99
N LYS A 8 -9.72 -1.84 -2.77
CA LYS A 8 -11.15 -2.13 -2.79
C LYS A 8 -11.63 -2.07 -4.23
N PRO A 9 -12.80 -2.66 -4.55
CA PRO A 9 -13.32 -2.62 -5.90
C PRO A 9 -13.64 -1.19 -6.33
N ASN A 10 -13.55 -0.94 -7.62
CA ASN A 10 -13.89 0.35 -8.20
C ASN A 10 -13.11 1.50 -7.61
N CYS A 11 -11.83 1.30 -7.40
CA CYS A 11 -10.97 2.30 -6.80
C CYS A 11 -9.88 2.67 -7.79
N PRO A 12 -10.02 3.80 -8.49
CA PRO A 12 -9.01 4.19 -9.48
C PRO A 12 -7.62 4.38 -8.87
N TYR A 13 -7.54 4.92 -7.67
CA TYR A 13 -6.24 5.11 -7.04
C TYR A 13 -5.61 3.78 -6.64
N CYS A 14 -6.43 2.78 -6.32
CA CYS A 14 -5.90 1.45 -6.06
C CYS A 14 -5.26 0.89 -7.32
N ASP A 15 -5.91 1.10 -8.47
CA ASP A 15 -5.37 0.62 -9.72
C ASP A 15 -4.07 1.34 -10.07
N LYS A 16 -4.02 2.64 -9.82
CA LYS A 16 -2.81 3.41 -10.08
C LYS A 16 -1.67 2.96 -9.17
N ALA A 17 -1.98 2.68 -7.91
CA ALA A 17 -0.96 2.21 -6.98
C ALA A 17 -0.43 0.85 -7.38
N LYS A 18 -1.31 -0.05 -7.82
CA LYS A 18 -0.88 -1.36 -8.27
C LYS A 18 -0.01 -1.24 -9.52
N ALA A 19 -0.37 -0.36 -10.43
CA ALA A 19 0.44 -0.14 -11.62
C ALA A 19 1.83 0.38 -11.25
N LEU A 20 1.89 1.27 -10.28
CA LEU A 20 3.16 1.80 -9.84
C LEU A 20 4.01 0.72 -9.19
N LEU A 21 3.40 -0.13 -8.37
CA LEU A 21 4.13 -1.24 -7.74
C LEU A 21 4.62 -2.23 -8.79
N ASN A 22 3.87 -2.44 -9.87
CA ASN A 22 4.27 -3.35 -10.90
C ASN A 22 5.46 -2.86 -11.70
N LYS A 23 5.77 -1.58 -11.64
CA LYS A 23 6.94 -1.06 -12.33
C LYS A 23 8.22 -1.32 -11.55
N THR A 24 8.09 -1.79 -10.31
CA THR A 24 9.25 -2.08 -9.48
C THR A 24 9.51 -3.57 -9.50
N GLN A 25 10.59 -3.98 -8.87
CA GLN A 25 10.87 -5.40 -8.73
C GLN A 25 10.44 -5.92 -7.36
N LEU A 26 9.63 -5.14 -6.67
CA LEU A 26 9.16 -5.57 -5.36
C LEU A 26 8.17 -6.70 -5.51
N GLU A 27 8.22 -7.63 -4.58
CA GLU A 27 7.22 -8.66 -4.47
C GLU A 27 6.15 -8.12 -3.53
N TRP A 28 4.93 -8.06 -3.99
CA TRP A 28 3.84 -7.51 -3.18
C TRP A 28 2.58 -8.33 -3.39
N LYS A 29 1.67 -8.18 -2.46
CA LYS A 29 0.45 -8.96 -2.46
C LYS A 29 -0.72 -8.00 -2.35
N GLU A 30 -1.80 -8.31 -3.05
CA GLU A 30 -3.01 -7.51 -2.96
C GLU A 30 -3.99 -8.18 -2.02
N ILE A 31 -4.57 -7.40 -1.11
CA ILE A 31 -5.64 -7.87 -0.22
C ILE A 31 -6.83 -6.97 -0.48
N VAL A 32 -7.93 -7.55 -0.93
CA VAL A 32 -9.10 -6.76 -1.30
C VAL A 32 -10.02 -6.62 -0.09
N ILE A 33 -10.26 -5.38 0.30
CA ILE A 33 -11.11 -5.08 1.45
C ILE A 33 -12.55 -5.43 1.10
N GLY A 34 -13.19 -6.19 1.96
CA GLY A 34 -14.55 -6.64 1.71
C GLY A 34 -14.60 -8.00 1.04
N LYS A 35 -13.47 -8.50 0.55
CA LYS A 35 -13.42 -9.80 -0.06
C LYS A 35 -12.43 -10.69 0.66
N ASP A 36 -11.18 -10.25 0.75
CA ASP A 36 -10.12 -11.03 1.41
C ASP A 36 -10.02 -10.69 2.89
N ILE A 37 -10.46 -9.52 3.27
CA ILE A 37 -10.41 -9.08 4.66
C ILE A 37 -11.61 -8.16 4.89
N SER A 38 -12.22 -8.24 6.05
CA SER A 38 -13.33 -7.34 6.36
C SER A 38 -12.77 -6.01 6.83
N VAL A 39 -13.62 -4.98 6.81
CA VAL A 39 -13.21 -3.66 7.29
C VAL A 39 -12.81 -3.73 8.75
N GLU A 40 -13.56 -4.48 9.55
CA GLU A 40 -13.27 -4.61 10.97
C GLU A 40 -11.92 -5.29 11.20
N GLN A 41 -11.62 -6.30 10.41
CA GLN A 41 -10.34 -6.99 10.54
C GLN A 41 -9.20 -6.07 10.13
N LEU A 42 -9.41 -5.25 9.10
CA LEU A 42 -8.40 -4.31 8.65
C LEU A 42 -8.10 -3.29 9.75
N PHE A 43 -9.13 -2.74 10.36
CA PHE A 43 -8.97 -1.77 11.44
C PHE A 43 -8.22 -2.40 12.60
N GLU A 44 -8.57 -3.64 12.92
CA GLU A 44 -7.92 -4.33 14.03
C GLU A 44 -6.44 -4.59 13.75
N GLU A 45 -6.11 -4.99 12.54
CA GLU A 45 -4.72 -5.22 12.19
C GLU A 45 -3.91 -3.96 12.26
N PHE A 46 -4.47 -2.86 11.77
CA PHE A 46 -3.75 -1.59 11.80
C PHE A 46 -3.57 -1.12 13.25
N ARG A 47 -4.59 -1.33 14.07
CA ARG A 47 -4.50 -0.95 15.48
C ARG A 47 -3.41 -1.75 16.19
N LEU A 48 -3.37 -3.05 15.94
CA LEU A 48 -2.39 -3.92 16.62
C LEU A 48 -0.97 -3.60 16.19
N ASN A 49 -0.80 -3.12 14.96
CA ASN A 49 0.52 -2.80 14.46
C ASN A 49 0.93 -1.36 14.72
N GLY A 50 0.11 -0.62 15.44
CA GLY A 50 0.42 0.78 15.73
C GLY A 50 0.33 1.70 14.55
N GLN A 51 -0.42 1.31 13.52
CA GLN A 51 -0.54 2.09 12.31
C GLN A 51 -1.79 2.96 12.37
N PRO A 52 -1.83 4.07 11.61
CA PRO A 52 -3.02 4.92 11.61
C PRO A 52 -4.23 4.16 11.11
N GLN A 53 -5.40 4.51 11.62
CA GLN A 53 -6.62 3.87 11.15
C GLN A 53 -6.85 4.22 9.69
N PRO A 54 -7.13 3.23 8.83
CA PRO A 54 -7.32 3.50 7.42
C PRO A 54 -8.61 4.27 7.18
N LYS A 55 -8.52 5.34 6.41
CA LYS A 55 -9.67 6.15 6.09
C LYS A 55 -10.06 6.02 4.64
N SER A 56 -9.23 5.44 3.84
CA SER A 56 -9.49 5.31 2.42
C SER A 56 -8.62 4.20 1.87
N ALA A 57 -8.80 3.88 0.61
CA ALA A 57 -7.95 2.93 -0.10
C ALA A 57 -7.28 3.67 -1.23
N PRO A 58 -6.12 3.25 -1.65
CA PRO A 58 -5.39 2.08 -1.17
C PRO A 58 -4.65 2.36 0.13
N GLN A 59 -4.31 1.29 0.86
CA GLN A 59 -3.43 1.38 2.01
C GLN A 59 -2.27 0.47 1.73
N ILE A 60 -1.06 0.98 1.82
CA ILE A 60 0.13 0.28 1.33
C ILE A 60 1.16 0.12 2.43
N ILE A 61 1.69 -1.09 2.54
CA ILE A 61 2.75 -1.42 3.47
C ILE A 61 3.87 -2.02 2.65
N LEU A 62 5.06 -1.47 2.75
CA LEU A 62 6.22 -1.98 2.04
C LEU A 62 7.28 -2.43 3.02
N HIS A 63 7.70 -3.68 2.87
CA HIS A 63 8.73 -4.28 3.72
C HIS A 63 8.37 -4.12 5.20
N GLY A 64 7.09 -4.29 5.51
CA GLY A 64 6.63 -4.18 6.89
C GLY A 64 6.42 -2.78 7.40
N LYS A 65 6.67 -1.76 6.57
CA LYS A 65 6.49 -0.38 6.99
C LYS A 65 5.29 0.24 6.34
N TYR A 66 4.48 0.93 7.10
CA TYR A 66 3.30 1.60 6.58
C TYR A 66 3.71 2.78 5.71
N VAL A 67 3.22 2.82 4.50
CA VAL A 67 3.50 3.90 3.56
C VAL A 67 2.33 4.87 3.48
N GLY A 68 1.12 4.34 3.33
CA GLY A 68 -0.06 5.19 3.21
C GLY A 68 -0.82 4.91 1.93
N GLY A 69 -1.30 5.93 1.28
CA GLY A 69 -2.07 5.79 0.05
C GLY A 69 -1.23 5.99 -1.19
N TYR A 70 -1.90 6.26 -2.30
CA TYR A 70 -1.21 6.38 -3.58
C TYR A 70 -0.23 7.54 -3.60
N GLN A 71 -0.62 8.69 -3.06
CA GLN A 71 0.27 9.84 -3.06
C GLN A 71 1.52 9.57 -2.24
N GLU A 72 1.33 8.94 -1.09
CA GLU A 72 2.47 8.60 -0.25
C GLU A 72 3.36 7.57 -0.92
N LEU A 73 2.78 6.66 -1.70
CA LEU A 73 3.56 5.69 -2.42
C LEU A 73 4.41 6.38 -3.50
N GLN A 74 3.83 7.34 -4.20
CA GLN A 74 4.59 8.09 -5.19
C GLN A 74 5.76 8.80 -4.54
N GLN A 75 5.52 9.47 -3.42
CA GLN A 75 6.59 10.17 -2.71
C GLN A 75 7.63 9.21 -2.19
N TYR A 76 7.20 8.04 -1.74
CA TYR A 76 8.14 7.04 -1.24
C TYR A 76 9.14 6.66 -2.34
N PHE A 77 8.66 6.42 -3.55
CA PHE A 77 9.54 6.03 -4.63
C PHE A 77 10.40 7.22 -5.11
N GLU A 78 9.85 8.41 -5.10
CA GLU A 78 10.64 9.58 -5.48
C GLU A 78 11.77 9.84 -4.49
N ASN A 79 11.48 9.68 -3.20
CA ASN A 79 12.46 9.95 -2.18
C ASN A 79 13.47 8.84 -2.00
N CYS A 80 13.06 7.62 -2.25
CA CYS A 80 13.98 6.53 -2.15
C CYS A 80 14.88 6.45 -3.30
N ASP A 81 14.54 7.11 -4.34
CA ASP A 81 15.42 7.15 -5.42
C ASP A 81 15.83 5.89 -5.90
N LEU A 82 14.97 5.00 -5.87
CA LEU A 82 15.32 3.79 -6.33
C LEU A 82 15.91 3.87 -7.61
N GLY A 83 15.54 4.72 -8.26
CA GLY A 83 16.02 4.77 -9.45
C GLY A 83 16.80 5.85 -9.70
N ARG A 84 16.95 6.77 -8.97
CA ARG A 84 17.53 7.81 -9.40
C ARG A 84 18.78 7.87 -9.07
N SER A 85 19.04 7.36 -8.46
CA SER A 85 20.21 7.42 -8.18
C SER A 85 20.95 8.33 -8.85
N ASP A 86 20.51 8.79 -9.45
CA ASP A 86 21.03 9.65 -10.17
C ASP A 86 21.64 10.41 -9.49
N THR A 87 21.53 10.21 -8.98
CA THR A 87 22.13 10.89 -8.38
C THR A 87 22.98 10.39 -8.26
#